data_28e553c69733832c35bff0e3d6f407b3
#
_entry.id   28e553c69733832c35bff0e3d6f407b3
#
_cell.length_a   1.000
_cell.length_b   1.000
_cell.length_c   1.000
_cell.angle_alpha   90.00
_cell.angle_beta   90.00
_cell.angle_gamma   90.00
#
_symmetry.space_group_name_H-M   'P 1'
#
loop_
_entity.id
_entity.type
_entity.pdbx_description
1 polymer ?
#
loop_
_entity_poly.entity_id
_entity_poly.type
_entity_poly.pdbx_seq_one_letter_code
_entity_poly.pdbx_strand_id
1 'polypeptide(L)'
;MSERHSEFRGAGLGLRRALMGPLSSMESGSVDFMEAAPENWIGVGGRFGRKFRNLAERYPIVLHGLSLDIGGPDPLDKELVGAVRELMNQIEVPLYSEHLTYCAAQGHLYDLLPIPFTEEAVHYVAARVRQVQDIIGEPIALENASYYAQPHQDMTEAQFVSAVLSESGSDLLLDVNNIYVNSINHGYDPIAFLDSLPLERARYIHVAGHYDEADDLKVDTHGADVIDPVWDILAQAYQRTGVLPTLLERDFNLPPLAKLLAEVEQVRRLQREAPERHKVAVGQ
;
A
#
# COMPACT_ATOMS: atom_id res chain seq x y z
N MET A 1 17.78 -5.19 19.18
CA MET A 1 17.16 -4.86 17.89
C MET A 1 18.30 -4.58 16.93
N SER A 2 18.39 -5.33 15.84
CA SER A 2 19.41 -5.14 14.81
C SER A 2 19.08 -3.84 14.06
N GLU A 3 20.06 -2.96 13.88
CA GLU A 3 19.90 -1.68 13.14
C GLU A 3 19.63 -1.89 11.62
N ARG A 4 19.46 -3.14 11.17
CA ARG A 4 19.43 -3.49 9.74
C ARG A 4 18.19 -3.04 8.97
N HIS A 5 17.05 -2.84 9.63
CA HIS A 5 15.78 -2.55 8.94
C HIS A 5 14.97 -1.40 9.57
N SER A 6 15.58 -0.56 10.39
CA SER A 6 14.87 0.53 11.07
C SER A 6 14.31 1.62 10.15
N GLU A 7 14.81 1.72 8.92
CA GLU A 7 14.28 2.64 7.89
C GLU A 7 14.32 1.97 6.53
N PHE A 8 13.15 1.61 5.98
CA PHE A 8 13.07 1.30 4.56
C PHE A 8 12.91 2.59 3.75
N ARG A 9 13.51 2.63 2.55
CA ARG A 9 13.56 3.82 1.69
C ARG A 9 13.80 3.42 0.25
N GLY A 10 13.74 4.40 -0.67
CA GLY A 10 14.03 4.19 -2.08
C GLY A 10 12.87 3.55 -2.83
N ALA A 11 13.18 2.73 -3.84
CA ALA A 11 12.23 2.12 -4.75
C ALA A 11 12.13 0.60 -4.53
N GLY A 12 10.94 0.12 -4.26
CA GLY A 12 10.62 -1.27 -3.98
C GLY A 12 9.89 -1.98 -5.11
N LEU A 13 9.75 -3.30 -4.97
CA LEU A 13 9.00 -4.15 -5.89
C LEU A 13 8.16 -5.18 -5.13
N GLY A 14 6.91 -5.36 -5.56
CA GLY A 14 6.02 -6.39 -5.03
C GLY A 14 6.59 -7.81 -5.18
N LEU A 15 6.69 -8.55 -4.08
CA LEU A 15 7.18 -9.93 -4.05
C LEU A 15 6.06 -10.89 -4.46
N ARG A 16 6.14 -11.40 -5.68
CA ARG A 16 5.20 -12.41 -6.19
C ARG A 16 5.89 -13.76 -6.33
N ARG A 17 5.19 -14.86 -5.99
CA ARG A 17 5.77 -16.23 -6.03
C ARG A 17 6.38 -16.59 -7.38
N ALA A 18 5.78 -16.14 -8.49
CA ALA A 18 6.28 -16.35 -9.83
C ALA A 18 7.65 -15.68 -10.08
N LEU A 19 7.94 -14.58 -9.40
CA LEU A 19 9.20 -13.84 -9.52
C LEU A 19 10.30 -14.34 -8.59
N MET A 20 10.02 -15.26 -7.65
CA MET A 20 11.02 -15.70 -6.65
C MET A 20 12.29 -16.31 -7.24
N GLY A 21 12.20 -16.95 -8.41
CA GLY A 21 13.38 -17.46 -9.11
C GLY A 21 14.31 -16.31 -9.52
N PRO A 22 13.86 -15.43 -10.41
CA PRO A 22 14.62 -14.26 -10.83
C PRO A 22 15.06 -13.36 -9.66
N LEU A 23 14.20 -13.08 -8.69
CA LEU A 23 14.51 -12.25 -7.51
C LEU A 23 15.63 -12.86 -6.65
N SER A 24 15.66 -14.20 -6.51
CA SER A 24 16.71 -14.87 -5.73
C SER A 24 18.10 -14.72 -6.35
N SER A 25 18.21 -14.54 -7.68
CA SER A 25 19.44 -14.36 -8.42
C SER A 25 19.74 -12.91 -8.80
N MET A 26 18.88 -12.00 -8.43
CA MET A 26 19.01 -10.57 -8.70
C MET A 26 20.22 -9.97 -7.96
N GLU A 27 20.92 -9.04 -8.60
CA GLU A 27 22.01 -8.29 -7.99
C GLU A 27 21.50 -7.44 -6.80
N SER A 28 22.31 -7.35 -5.75
CA SER A 28 22.01 -6.50 -4.62
C SER A 28 21.92 -5.04 -5.04
N GLY A 29 20.90 -4.32 -4.53
CA GLY A 29 20.64 -2.92 -4.90
C GLY A 29 19.80 -2.73 -6.16
N SER A 30 19.36 -3.81 -6.84
CA SER A 30 18.39 -3.69 -7.94
C SER A 30 17.05 -3.16 -7.48
N VAL A 31 16.64 -3.47 -6.25
CA VAL A 31 15.54 -2.84 -5.51
C VAL A 31 16.03 -2.49 -4.11
N ASP A 32 15.36 -1.56 -3.44
CA ASP A 32 15.76 -1.11 -2.10
C ASP A 32 14.98 -1.84 -1.01
N PHE A 33 13.76 -2.28 -1.29
CA PHE A 33 12.91 -3.10 -0.42
C PHE A 33 11.93 -3.94 -1.25
N MET A 34 11.21 -4.85 -0.61
CA MET A 34 10.13 -5.61 -1.23
C MET A 34 8.88 -5.56 -0.35
N GLU A 35 7.73 -5.84 -0.97
CA GLU A 35 6.47 -5.97 -0.26
C GLU A 35 5.87 -7.34 -0.48
N ALA A 36 5.26 -7.89 0.57
CA ALA A 36 4.63 -9.20 0.54
C ALA A 36 3.28 -9.20 1.26
N ALA A 37 2.29 -9.88 0.70
CA ALA A 37 1.05 -10.16 1.40
C ALA A 37 1.30 -11.21 2.49
N PRO A 38 1.06 -10.91 3.77
CA PRO A 38 1.35 -11.84 4.87
C PRO A 38 0.62 -13.16 4.75
N GLU A 39 -0.60 -13.17 4.25
CA GLU A 39 -1.42 -14.37 4.04
C GLU A 39 -0.75 -15.41 3.15
N ASN A 40 0.10 -14.95 2.25
CA ASN A 40 0.86 -15.82 1.36
C ASN A 40 2.07 -16.49 2.04
N TRP A 41 2.46 -16.04 3.24
CA TRP A 41 3.71 -16.46 3.89
C TRP A 41 3.55 -16.97 5.31
N ILE A 42 2.45 -16.65 6.00
CA ILE A 42 2.12 -17.18 7.33
C ILE A 42 2.08 -18.72 7.26
N GLY A 43 2.87 -19.38 8.12
CA GLY A 43 2.96 -20.83 8.17
C GLY A 43 3.65 -21.50 6.97
N VAL A 44 4.16 -20.76 6.00
CA VAL A 44 4.79 -21.32 4.81
C VAL A 44 6.21 -21.82 5.11
N GLY A 45 6.35 -23.14 5.04
CA GLY A 45 7.62 -23.85 5.19
C GLY A 45 8.25 -24.30 3.88
N GLY A 46 9.12 -25.31 3.94
CA GLY A 46 9.69 -25.96 2.79
C GLY A 46 10.54 -25.06 1.91
N ARG A 47 10.50 -25.32 0.59
CA ARG A 47 11.33 -24.58 -0.40
C ARG A 47 10.95 -23.10 -0.51
N PHE A 48 9.66 -22.80 -0.50
CA PHE A 48 9.19 -21.43 -0.65
C PHE A 48 9.48 -20.59 0.59
N GLY A 49 9.21 -21.11 1.78
CA GLY A 49 9.52 -20.42 3.03
C GLY A 49 11.02 -20.15 3.21
N ARG A 50 11.90 -21.09 2.77
CA ARG A 50 13.36 -20.83 2.76
C ARG A 50 13.74 -19.70 1.80
N LYS A 51 13.16 -19.68 0.59
CA LYS A 51 13.44 -18.61 -0.38
C LYS A 51 12.97 -17.25 0.13
N PHE A 52 11.79 -17.20 0.75
CA PHE A 52 11.25 -15.98 1.33
C PHE A 52 12.18 -15.43 2.43
N ARG A 53 12.58 -16.28 3.38
CA ARG A 53 13.52 -15.88 4.44
C ARG A 53 14.87 -15.41 3.88
N ASN A 54 15.42 -16.08 2.87
CA ASN A 54 16.67 -15.64 2.23
C ASN A 54 16.52 -14.26 1.54
N LEU A 55 15.34 -13.93 1.02
CA LEU A 55 15.07 -12.60 0.49
C LEU A 55 14.96 -11.57 1.63
N ALA A 56 14.26 -11.91 2.72
CA ALA A 56 14.13 -11.06 3.90
C ALA A 56 15.49 -10.79 4.61
N GLU A 57 16.45 -11.71 4.51
CA GLU A 57 17.82 -11.47 4.98
C GLU A 57 18.60 -10.44 4.13
N ARG A 58 18.18 -10.25 2.87
CA ARG A 58 18.86 -9.38 1.89
C ARG A 58 18.20 -8.03 1.70
N TYR A 59 16.89 -7.97 1.88
CA TYR A 59 16.07 -6.81 1.61
C TYR A 59 15.09 -6.56 2.76
N PRO A 60 14.85 -5.32 3.17
CA PRO A 60 13.69 -5.00 4.00
C PRO A 60 12.41 -5.50 3.33
N ILE A 61 11.55 -6.17 4.08
CA ILE A 61 10.24 -6.61 3.61
C ILE A 61 9.19 -5.83 4.38
N VAL A 62 8.33 -5.09 3.69
CA VAL A 62 7.09 -4.55 4.26
C VAL A 62 5.96 -5.54 4.02
N LEU A 63 4.95 -5.52 4.87
CA LEU A 63 3.77 -6.37 4.70
C LEU A 63 2.56 -5.51 4.34
N HIS A 64 1.82 -5.96 3.33
CA HIS A 64 0.56 -5.37 2.92
C HIS A 64 -0.52 -6.45 2.88
N GLY A 65 -1.53 -6.33 3.76
CA GLY A 65 -2.56 -7.34 3.97
C GLY A 65 -3.67 -7.30 2.93
N LEU A 66 -4.25 -8.46 2.65
CA LEU A 66 -5.28 -8.65 1.64
C LEU A 66 -6.65 -9.03 2.22
N SER A 67 -6.68 -9.58 3.44
CA SER A 67 -7.84 -10.33 3.91
C SER A 67 -8.33 -9.94 5.30
N LEU A 68 -7.77 -8.89 5.91
CA LEU A 68 -8.15 -8.50 7.27
C LEU A 68 -9.59 -7.98 7.36
N ASP A 69 -10.14 -7.49 6.24
CA ASP A 69 -11.54 -7.05 6.19
C ASP A 69 -11.83 -5.95 7.22
N ILE A 70 -10.99 -4.92 7.23
CA ILE A 70 -11.03 -3.88 8.27
C ILE A 70 -12.36 -3.15 8.34
N GLY A 71 -13.04 -2.98 7.20
CA GLY A 71 -14.37 -2.35 7.09
C GLY A 71 -15.54 -3.31 7.12
N GLY A 72 -15.30 -4.63 7.20
CA GLY A 72 -16.34 -5.64 7.08
C GLY A 72 -17.22 -5.80 8.32
N PRO A 73 -18.41 -6.41 8.15
CA PRO A 73 -19.38 -6.57 9.23
C PRO A 73 -19.03 -7.70 10.21
N ASP A 74 -18.20 -8.64 9.80
CA ASP A 74 -17.83 -9.80 10.63
C ASP A 74 -16.82 -9.40 11.73
N PRO A 75 -16.73 -10.15 12.84
CA PRO A 75 -15.70 -9.90 13.85
C PRO A 75 -14.29 -9.88 13.26
N LEU A 76 -13.43 -8.99 13.78
CA LEU A 76 -12.02 -8.94 13.38
C LEU A 76 -11.33 -10.27 13.63
N ASP A 77 -10.63 -10.80 12.62
CA ASP A 77 -9.83 -12.01 12.74
C ASP A 77 -8.53 -11.73 13.52
N LYS A 78 -8.63 -11.85 14.85
CA LYS A 78 -7.49 -11.63 15.75
C LYS A 78 -6.43 -12.72 15.65
N GLU A 79 -6.78 -13.91 15.16
CA GLU A 79 -5.80 -14.98 14.93
C GLU A 79 -4.92 -14.64 13.73
N LEU A 80 -5.52 -14.13 12.64
CA LEU A 80 -4.76 -13.60 11.50
C LEU A 80 -3.83 -12.46 11.94
N VAL A 81 -4.33 -11.46 12.66
CA VAL A 81 -3.50 -10.33 13.14
C VAL A 81 -2.35 -10.82 14.03
N GLY A 82 -2.60 -11.79 14.91
CA GLY A 82 -1.58 -12.42 15.73
C GLY A 82 -0.50 -13.12 14.88
N ALA A 83 -0.92 -13.85 13.84
CA ALA A 83 -0.01 -14.53 12.93
C ALA A 83 0.81 -13.53 12.07
N VAL A 84 0.21 -12.40 11.66
CA VAL A 84 0.93 -11.29 11.01
C VAL A 84 2.01 -10.77 11.95
N ARG A 85 1.68 -10.47 13.21
CA ARG A 85 2.66 -10.01 14.20
C ARG A 85 3.81 -11.00 14.38
N GLU A 86 3.52 -12.29 14.44
CA GLU A 86 4.56 -13.32 14.53
C GLU A 86 5.47 -13.30 13.31
N LEU A 87 4.91 -13.17 12.10
CA LEU A 87 5.69 -13.06 10.86
C LEU A 87 6.54 -11.77 10.87
N MET A 88 5.99 -10.64 11.29
CA MET A 88 6.72 -9.37 11.43
C MET A 88 7.95 -9.54 12.34
N ASN A 89 7.78 -10.19 13.48
CA ASN A 89 8.89 -10.44 14.40
C ASN A 89 9.94 -11.41 13.82
N GLN A 90 9.54 -12.39 13.01
CA GLN A 90 10.45 -13.39 12.42
C GLN A 90 11.40 -12.81 11.38
N ILE A 91 10.96 -11.78 10.64
CA ILE A 91 11.73 -11.20 9.53
C ILE A 91 11.99 -9.71 9.71
N GLU A 92 11.78 -9.16 10.91
CA GLU A 92 12.03 -7.76 11.28
C GLU A 92 11.34 -6.77 10.31
N VAL A 93 10.02 -6.92 10.10
CA VAL A 93 9.22 -6.08 9.19
C VAL A 93 9.15 -4.64 9.72
N PRO A 94 9.50 -3.64 8.91
CA PRO A 94 9.49 -2.23 9.34
C PRO A 94 8.10 -1.59 9.32
N LEU A 95 7.15 -2.14 8.56
CA LEU A 95 5.79 -1.59 8.43
C LEU A 95 4.80 -2.66 7.98
N TYR A 96 3.61 -2.62 8.56
CA TYR A 96 2.43 -3.36 8.09
C TYR A 96 1.36 -2.38 7.62
N SER A 97 0.70 -2.70 6.52
CA SER A 97 -0.39 -1.91 5.95
C SER A 97 -1.58 -2.78 5.53
N GLU A 98 -2.74 -2.15 5.40
CA GLU A 98 -4.01 -2.79 5.01
C GLU A 98 -4.82 -1.87 4.10
N HIS A 99 -5.70 -2.47 3.32
CA HIS A 99 -6.68 -1.75 2.53
C HIS A 99 -7.79 -1.15 3.42
N LEU A 100 -8.18 0.09 3.16
CA LEU A 100 -9.34 0.74 3.80
C LEU A 100 -10.64 0.33 3.07
N THR A 101 -10.95 -0.95 3.13
CA THR A 101 -12.06 -1.59 2.41
C THR A 101 -12.71 -2.68 3.24
N TYR A 102 -13.74 -3.32 2.69
CA TYR A 102 -14.20 -4.61 3.17
C TYR A 102 -14.15 -5.66 2.05
N CYS A 103 -13.94 -6.92 2.40
CA CYS A 103 -13.80 -8.03 1.46
C CYS A 103 -14.49 -9.32 1.93
N ALA A 104 -15.26 -9.25 3.01
CA ALA A 104 -15.97 -10.41 3.56
C ALA A 104 -17.32 -9.99 4.19
N ALA A 105 -18.29 -10.88 4.10
CA ALA A 105 -19.56 -10.83 4.83
C ALA A 105 -20.14 -12.24 4.87
N GLN A 106 -19.95 -12.96 5.98
CA GLN A 106 -20.29 -14.39 6.11
C GLN A 106 -19.69 -15.29 5.01
N GLY A 107 -18.56 -14.85 4.44
CA GLY A 107 -17.83 -15.50 3.35
C GLY A 107 -16.91 -14.50 2.67
N HIS A 108 -15.89 -15.00 1.98
CA HIS A 108 -14.90 -14.15 1.34
C HIS A 108 -15.41 -13.66 -0.04
N LEU A 109 -15.27 -12.36 -0.28
CA LEU A 109 -15.46 -11.72 -1.58
C LEU A 109 -14.09 -11.72 -2.30
N TYR A 110 -14.11 -11.94 -3.61
CA TYR A 110 -12.86 -11.90 -4.40
C TYR A 110 -12.57 -10.49 -4.93
N ASP A 111 -13.09 -9.48 -4.23
CA ASP A 111 -12.94 -8.08 -4.59
C ASP A 111 -12.92 -7.21 -3.34
N LEU A 112 -12.32 -6.02 -3.44
CA LEU A 112 -12.31 -5.01 -2.40
C LEU A 112 -13.49 -4.06 -2.62
N LEU A 113 -14.31 -3.86 -1.61
CA LEU A 113 -15.49 -3.02 -1.69
C LEU A 113 -15.35 -1.77 -0.82
N PRO A 114 -15.89 -0.63 -1.30
CA PRO A 114 -15.80 0.63 -0.57
C PRO A 114 -16.68 0.61 0.69
N ILE A 115 -16.13 1.11 1.78
CA ILE A 115 -16.87 1.35 3.02
C ILE A 115 -17.78 2.57 2.80
N PRO A 116 -19.00 2.64 3.36
CA PRO A 116 -19.81 3.87 3.34
C PRO A 116 -19.05 5.04 4.00
N PHE A 117 -19.04 6.20 3.35
CA PHE A 117 -18.34 7.39 3.87
C PHE A 117 -19.24 8.14 4.85
N THR A 118 -19.40 7.61 6.05
CA THR A 118 -20.26 8.13 7.12
C THR A 118 -19.49 8.24 8.43
N GLU A 119 -19.97 9.08 9.34
CA GLU A 119 -19.39 9.23 10.67
C GLU A 119 -19.44 7.91 11.47
N GLU A 120 -20.52 7.15 11.34
CA GLU A 120 -20.65 5.83 11.98
C GLU A 120 -19.58 4.86 11.48
N ALA A 121 -19.33 4.83 10.17
CA ALA A 121 -18.29 3.99 9.59
C ALA A 121 -16.88 4.43 10.02
N VAL A 122 -16.62 5.74 10.15
CA VAL A 122 -15.35 6.26 10.71
C VAL A 122 -15.11 5.67 12.10
N HIS A 123 -16.06 5.79 13.01
CA HIS A 123 -15.93 5.29 14.39
C HIS A 123 -15.76 3.77 14.42
N TYR A 124 -16.53 3.06 13.59
CA TYR A 124 -16.45 1.60 13.48
C TYR A 124 -15.08 1.13 13.02
N VAL A 125 -14.59 1.66 11.89
CA VAL A 125 -13.32 1.29 11.30
C VAL A 125 -12.16 1.68 12.21
N ALA A 126 -12.16 2.91 12.73
CA ALA A 126 -11.12 3.38 13.64
C ALA A 126 -10.99 2.53 14.89
N ALA A 127 -12.11 2.05 15.45
CA ALA A 127 -12.08 1.13 16.59
C ALA A 127 -11.44 -0.22 16.24
N ARG A 128 -11.68 -0.73 15.02
CA ARG A 128 -11.05 -1.99 14.54
C ARG A 128 -9.57 -1.79 14.27
N VAL A 129 -9.19 -0.70 13.63
CA VAL A 129 -7.76 -0.35 13.40
C VAL A 129 -7.01 -0.27 14.73
N ARG A 130 -7.56 0.38 15.75
CA ARG A 130 -6.94 0.41 17.09
C ARG A 130 -6.73 -1.00 17.67
N GLN A 131 -7.71 -1.92 17.51
CA GLN A 131 -7.53 -3.30 17.95
C GLN A 131 -6.41 -4.03 17.21
N VAL A 132 -6.27 -3.78 15.90
CA VAL A 132 -5.15 -4.31 15.10
C VAL A 132 -3.83 -3.76 15.63
N GLN A 133 -3.73 -2.45 15.81
CA GLN A 133 -2.52 -1.78 16.32
C GLN A 133 -2.15 -2.24 17.72
N ASP A 134 -3.13 -2.49 18.59
CA ASP A 134 -2.90 -3.07 19.94
C ASP A 134 -2.24 -4.45 19.87
N ILE A 135 -2.65 -5.29 18.90
CA ILE A 135 -2.08 -6.63 18.70
C ILE A 135 -0.71 -6.52 18.01
N ILE A 136 -0.59 -5.72 16.97
CA ILE A 136 0.66 -5.49 16.22
C ILE A 136 1.71 -4.81 17.12
N GLY A 137 1.30 -3.85 17.94
CA GLY A 137 2.14 -3.11 18.89
C GLY A 137 2.74 -1.84 18.33
N GLU A 138 2.31 -1.42 17.13
CA GLU A 138 2.72 -0.20 16.46
C GLU A 138 1.62 0.29 15.50
N PRO A 139 1.64 1.56 15.06
CA PRO A 139 0.73 2.06 14.04
C PRO A 139 0.87 1.27 12.74
N ILE A 140 -0.27 1.02 12.07
CA ILE A 140 -0.31 0.46 10.72
C ILE A 140 -0.62 1.57 9.72
N ALA A 141 -0.33 1.35 8.42
CA ALA A 141 -0.76 2.24 7.37
C ALA A 141 -2.03 1.72 6.70
N LEU A 142 -2.93 2.62 6.32
CA LEU A 142 -4.15 2.30 5.57
C LEU A 142 -4.05 2.91 4.17
N GLU A 143 -4.46 2.13 3.19
CA GLU A 143 -4.42 2.50 1.78
C GLU A 143 -5.73 3.16 1.34
N ASN A 144 -5.60 4.24 0.54
CA ASN A 144 -6.70 4.79 -0.25
C ASN A 144 -7.00 3.86 -1.42
N ALA A 145 -8.03 3.04 -1.31
CA ALA A 145 -8.35 2.00 -2.28
C ALA A 145 -9.15 2.52 -3.49
N SER A 146 -9.05 1.79 -4.61
CA SER A 146 -9.93 1.98 -5.76
C SER A 146 -11.32 1.40 -5.50
N TYR A 147 -12.37 1.97 -6.15
CA TYR A 147 -13.73 1.45 -6.10
C TYR A 147 -14.52 1.77 -7.37
N TYR A 148 -15.55 0.96 -7.65
CA TYR A 148 -16.32 1.01 -8.91
C TYR A 148 -17.78 1.38 -8.70
N ALA A 149 -18.28 1.26 -7.49
CA ALA A 149 -19.63 1.64 -7.12
C ALA A 149 -19.57 2.73 -6.05
N GLN A 150 -20.33 3.80 -6.26
CA GLN A 150 -20.42 4.88 -5.28
C GLN A 150 -21.07 4.36 -4.00
N PRO A 151 -20.38 4.34 -2.85
CA PRO A 151 -20.99 3.98 -1.58
C PRO A 151 -21.94 5.08 -1.12
N HIS A 152 -22.80 4.78 -0.12
CA HIS A 152 -23.50 5.83 0.59
C HIS A 152 -22.51 6.78 1.27
N GLN A 153 -22.73 8.11 1.14
CA GLN A 153 -21.79 9.09 1.65
C GLN A 153 -22.48 10.31 2.26
N ASP A 154 -22.07 10.64 3.46
CA ASP A 154 -22.41 11.90 4.16
C ASP A 154 -21.21 12.87 4.14
N MET A 155 -20.04 12.37 3.74
CA MET A 155 -18.79 13.12 3.59
C MET A 155 -18.04 12.66 2.35
N THR A 156 -17.04 13.42 1.88
CA THR A 156 -16.20 13.01 0.76
C THR A 156 -15.27 11.88 1.15
N GLU A 157 -14.77 11.12 0.17
CA GLU A 157 -13.76 10.08 0.37
C GLU A 157 -12.54 10.60 1.16
N ALA A 158 -11.98 11.75 0.76
CA ALA A 158 -10.84 12.34 1.44
C ALA A 158 -11.14 12.73 2.90
N GLN A 159 -12.35 13.20 3.18
CA GLN A 159 -12.80 13.47 4.55
C GLN A 159 -12.90 12.17 5.35
N PHE A 160 -13.44 11.11 4.75
CA PHE A 160 -13.53 9.80 5.39
C PHE A 160 -12.17 9.22 5.72
N VAL A 161 -11.25 9.18 4.74
CA VAL A 161 -9.86 8.73 4.94
C VAL A 161 -9.21 9.54 6.06
N SER A 162 -9.26 10.86 5.99
CA SER A 162 -8.66 11.75 6.99
C SER A 162 -9.21 11.52 8.40
N ALA A 163 -10.53 11.33 8.52
CA ALA A 163 -11.19 11.08 9.80
C ALA A 163 -10.79 9.73 10.39
N VAL A 164 -10.76 8.65 9.58
CA VAL A 164 -10.33 7.31 10.01
C VAL A 164 -8.88 7.34 10.50
N LEU A 165 -7.95 7.91 9.71
CA LEU A 165 -6.55 8.01 10.08
C LEU A 165 -6.34 8.82 11.37
N SER A 166 -7.06 9.94 11.50
CA SER A 166 -6.98 10.80 12.68
C SER A 166 -7.51 10.10 13.93
N GLU A 167 -8.66 9.44 13.85
CA GLU A 167 -9.28 8.80 14.98
C GLU A 167 -8.60 7.50 15.41
N SER A 168 -8.08 6.73 14.45
CA SER A 168 -7.35 5.49 14.73
C SER A 168 -5.90 5.71 15.13
N GLY A 169 -5.32 6.84 14.76
CA GLY A 169 -3.88 7.09 14.91
C GLY A 169 -3.03 6.34 13.89
N SER A 170 -3.63 5.78 12.83
CA SER A 170 -2.92 5.09 11.76
C SER A 170 -2.23 6.05 10.79
N ASP A 171 -1.28 5.52 10.04
CA ASP A 171 -0.59 6.19 8.96
C ASP A 171 -1.31 5.99 7.61
N LEU A 172 -0.85 6.66 6.57
CA LEU A 172 -1.35 6.54 5.19
C LEU A 172 -0.37 5.73 4.34
N LEU A 173 -0.86 4.72 3.65
CA LEU A 173 -0.28 4.20 2.42
C LEU A 173 -0.94 4.95 1.26
N LEU A 174 -0.17 5.76 0.56
CA LEU A 174 -0.67 6.59 -0.53
C LEU A 174 -0.56 5.82 -1.84
N ASP A 175 -1.67 5.36 -2.40
CA ASP A 175 -1.68 4.77 -3.74
C ASP A 175 -2.07 5.81 -4.79
N VAL A 176 -1.12 6.12 -5.70
CA VAL A 176 -1.31 7.12 -6.75
C VAL A 176 -2.00 6.56 -7.99
N ASN A 177 -1.97 5.24 -8.21
CA ASN A 177 -2.75 4.59 -9.24
C ASN A 177 -4.25 4.61 -8.88
N ASN A 178 -4.58 4.32 -7.62
CA ASN A 178 -5.96 4.38 -7.12
C ASN A 178 -6.53 5.79 -7.19
N ILE A 179 -5.72 6.82 -6.93
CA ILE A 179 -6.12 8.22 -7.19
C ILE A 179 -6.48 8.43 -8.65
N TYR A 180 -5.64 7.95 -9.58
CA TYR A 180 -5.92 8.07 -11.02
C TYR A 180 -7.18 7.29 -11.42
N VAL A 181 -7.27 6.02 -11.04
CA VAL A 181 -8.42 5.14 -11.34
C VAL A 181 -9.71 5.78 -10.86
N ASN A 182 -9.78 6.17 -9.59
CA ASN A 182 -10.95 6.80 -9.00
C ASN A 182 -11.27 8.16 -9.63
N SER A 183 -10.26 8.94 -10.05
CA SER A 183 -10.49 10.24 -10.70
C SER A 183 -11.25 10.09 -12.02
N ILE A 184 -10.97 9.04 -12.78
CA ILE A 184 -11.71 8.73 -14.01
C ILE A 184 -13.09 8.16 -13.68
N ASN A 185 -13.15 7.14 -12.81
CA ASN A 185 -14.39 6.43 -12.50
C ASN A 185 -15.44 7.31 -11.82
N HIS A 186 -15.01 8.31 -11.05
CA HIS A 186 -15.91 9.19 -10.28
C HIS A 186 -15.87 10.66 -10.73
N GLY A 187 -15.05 11.01 -11.73
CA GLY A 187 -15.08 12.31 -12.39
C GLY A 187 -14.54 13.47 -11.54
N TYR A 188 -13.45 13.28 -10.79
CA TYR A 188 -12.81 14.33 -10.02
C TYR A 188 -11.36 14.63 -10.48
N ASP A 189 -10.83 15.78 -10.08
CA ASP A 189 -9.44 16.14 -10.35
C ASP A 189 -8.48 15.37 -9.40
N PRO A 190 -7.56 14.55 -9.93
CA PRO A 190 -6.67 13.72 -9.11
C PRO A 190 -5.72 14.54 -8.23
N ILE A 191 -5.32 15.73 -8.67
CA ILE A 191 -4.41 16.58 -7.91
C ILE A 191 -5.16 17.30 -6.78
N ALA A 192 -6.37 17.75 -7.03
CA ALA A 192 -7.22 18.31 -5.97
C ALA A 192 -7.54 17.24 -4.90
N PHE A 193 -7.75 15.99 -5.31
CA PHE A 193 -7.92 14.88 -4.36
C PHE A 193 -6.64 14.63 -3.56
N LEU A 194 -5.48 14.52 -4.22
CA LEU A 194 -4.19 14.38 -3.56
C LEU A 194 -3.96 15.48 -2.51
N ASP A 195 -4.28 16.74 -2.85
CA ASP A 195 -4.13 17.89 -1.96
C ASP A 195 -5.08 17.85 -0.75
N SER A 196 -6.17 17.08 -0.82
CA SER A 196 -7.15 16.94 0.26
C SER A 196 -6.84 15.81 1.25
N LEU A 197 -5.86 14.95 0.94
CA LEU A 197 -5.44 13.87 1.82
C LEU A 197 -4.49 14.36 2.92
N PRO A 198 -4.42 13.69 4.09
CA PRO A 198 -3.51 14.02 5.18
C PRO A 198 -2.09 13.53 4.88
N LEU A 199 -1.43 14.16 3.92
CA LEU A 199 -0.15 13.73 3.35
C LEU A 199 1.01 13.71 4.37
N GLU A 200 0.88 14.42 5.47
CA GLU A 200 1.85 14.38 6.59
C GLU A 200 1.87 13.01 7.30
N ARG A 201 0.84 12.19 7.09
CA ARG A 201 0.75 10.82 7.60
C ARG A 201 1.25 9.77 6.61
N ALA A 202 1.60 10.16 5.39
CA ALA A 202 2.06 9.19 4.39
C ALA A 202 3.40 8.56 4.80
N ARG A 203 3.43 7.22 4.82
CA ARG A 203 4.63 6.43 5.17
C ARG A 203 5.35 5.91 3.95
N TYR A 204 4.62 5.49 2.95
CA TYR A 204 5.13 5.07 1.66
C TYR A 204 4.05 5.19 0.59
N ILE A 205 4.44 4.97 -0.66
CA ILE A 205 3.60 5.18 -1.83
C ILE A 205 3.54 3.89 -2.65
N HIS A 206 2.35 3.55 -3.15
CA HIS A 206 2.16 2.57 -4.20
C HIS A 206 2.04 3.26 -5.56
N VAL A 207 2.63 2.65 -6.58
CA VAL A 207 2.46 3.00 -7.99
C VAL A 207 2.26 1.72 -8.80
N ALA A 208 1.25 1.70 -9.65
CA ALA A 208 0.85 0.53 -10.42
C ALA A 208 0.31 0.94 -11.79
N GLY A 209 0.14 -0.05 -12.68
CA GLY A 209 -0.64 0.10 -13.90
C GLY A 209 -2.01 -0.58 -13.73
N HIS A 210 -3.00 -0.09 -14.44
CA HIS A 210 -4.38 -0.54 -14.40
C HIS A 210 -4.85 -1.05 -15.76
N TYR A 211 -6.06 -1.64 -15.80
CA TYR A 211 -6.71 -2.03 -17.05
C TYR A 211 -7.65 -0.92 -17.53
N ASP A 212 -7.51 -0.60 -18.81
CA ASP A 212 -8.28 0.43 -19.50
C ASP A 212 -9.51 -0.24 -20.12
N GLU A 213 -10.62 -0.34 -19.36
CA GLU A 213 -11.85 -1.00 -19.80
C GLU A 213 -12.62 -0.11 -20.78
N ALA A 214 -12.74 1.19 -20.47
CA ALA A 214 -13.41 2.20 -21.27
C ALA A 214 -12.82 3.60 -20.98
N ASP A 215 -13.23 4.60 -21.79
CA ASP A 215 -12.78 5.98 -21.58
C ASP A 215 -13.12 6.51 -20.17
N ASP A 216 -14.27 6.08 -19.64
CA ASP A 216 -14.83 6.47 -18.35
C ASP A 216 -14.78 5.36 -17.28
N LEU A 217 -14.06 4.27 -17.55
CA LEU A 217 -13.91 3.14 -16.62
C LEU A 217 -12.49 2.56 -16.65
N LYS A 218 -11.81 2.67 -15.54
CA LYS A 218 -10.51 2.04 -15.29
C LYS A 218 -10.66 0.97 -14.22
N VAL A 219 -9.96 -0.15 -14.38
CA VAL A 219 -9.98 -1.26 -13.43
C VAL A 219 -8.60 -1.44 -12.83
N ASP A 220 -8.52 -1.35 -11.52
CA ASP A 220 -7.29 -1.49 -10.76
C ASP A 220 -6.85 -2.96 -10.71
N THR A 221 -6.04 -3.34 -11.65
CA THR A 221 -5.60 -4.73 -11.82
C THR A 221 -4.15 -4.96 -11.49
N HIS A 222 -3.34 -3.89 -11.41
CA HIS A 222 -1.89 -3.97 -11.33
C HIS A 222 -1.26 -4.88 -12.39
N GLY A 223 -1.92 -4.96 -13.56
CA GLY A 223 -1.59 -5.93 -14.62
C GLY A 223 -0.98 -5.32 -15.88
N ALA A 224 -0.79 -4.00 -15.92
CA ALA A 224 -0.25 -3.24 -17.04
C ALA A 224 0.97 -2.39 -16.62
N ASP A 225 1.63 -1.80 -17.61
CA ASP A 225 2.69 -0.82 -17.36
C ASP A 225 2.10 0.45 -16.76
N VAL A 226 2.88 1.13 -15.94
CA VAL A 226 2.48 2.42 -15.37
C VAL A 226 2.46 3.48 -16.47
N ILE A 227 1.35 4.20 -16.60
CA ILE A 227 1.15 5.22 -17.63
C ILE A 227 1.65 6.60 -17.17
N ASP A 228 1.95 7.49 -18.12
CA ASP A 228 2.47 8.82 -17.83
C ASP A 228 1.62 9.64 -16.84
N PRO A 229 0.27 9.67 -16.91
CA PRO A 229 -0.54 10.39 -15.91
C PRO A 229 -0.34 9.90 -14.47
N VAL A 230 -0.11 8.60 -14.25
CA VAL A 230 0.16 8.05 -12.91
C VAL A 230 1.56 8.44 -12.44
N TRP A 231 2.56 8.42 -13.34
CA TRP A 231 3.90 8.96 -13.05
C TRP A 231 3.86 10.44 -12.67
N ASP A 232 3.02 11.24 -13.34
CA ASP A 232 2.84 12.66 -13.03
C ASP A 232 2.23 12.85 -11.62
N ILE A 233 1.23 12.04 -11.23
CA ILE A 233 0.68 12.07 -9.87
C ILE A 233 1.74 11.70 -8.85
N LEU A 234 2.59 10.69 -9.11
CA LEU A 234 3.71 10.34 -8.23
C LEU A 234 4.69 11.50 -8.06
N ALA A 235 5.05 12.19 -9.14
CA ALA A 235 5.91 13.36 -9.08
C ALA A 235 5.28 14.49 -8.25
N GLN A 236 3.97 14.71 -8.41
CA GLN A 236 3.21 15.68 -7.62
C GLN A 236 3.11 15.28 -6.13
N ALA A 237 3.00 13.98 -5.83
CA ALA A 237 3.04 13.47 -4.47
C ALA A 237 4.39 13.82 -3.81
N TYR A 238 5.52 13.54 -4.48
CA TYR A 238 6.85 13.89 -3.94
C TYR A 238 7.05 15.39 -3.69
N GLN A 239 6.46 16.26 -4.51
CA GLN A 239 6.52 17.72 -4.27
C GLN A 239 5.84 18.09 -2.94
N ARG A 240 4.82 17.35 -2.51
CA ARG A 240 4.01 17.60 -1.31
C ARG A 240 4.56 16.90 -0.08
N THR A 241 4.90 15.63 -0.22
CA THR A 241 5.38 14.78 0.90
C THR A 241 6.89 14.88 1.12
N GLY A 242 7.66 15.29 0.11
CA GLY A 242 9.06 14.93 -0.02
C GLY A 242 9.19 13.49 -0.55
N VAL A 243 10.41 13.03 -0.72
CA VAL A 243 10.67 11.66 -1.20
C VAL A 243 10.30 10.65 -0.12
N LEU A 244 9.35 9.78 -0.42
CA LEU A 244 8.96 8.63 0.40
C LEU A 244 9.38 7.32 -0.28
N PRO A 245 9.52 6.23 0.48
CA PRO A 245 9.65 4.89 -0.11
C PRO A 245 8.51 4.65 -1.07
N THR A 246 8.79 4.10 -2.26
CA THR A 246 7.75 3.89 -3.27
C THR A 246 7.85 2.49 -3.84
N LEU A 247 6.76 1.77 -3.82
CA LEU A 247 6.64 0.40 -4.32
C LEU A 247 6.05 0.41 -5.73
N LEU A 248 6.71 -0.28 -6.66
CA LEU A 248 6.07 -0.72 -7.90
C LEU A 248 5.25 -1.98 -7.62
N GLU A 249 3.96 -1.90 -7.81
CA GLU A 249 3.08 -3.05 -7.67
C GLU A 249 2.72 -3.66 -9.02
N ARG A 250 2.80 -4.99 -9.10
CA ARG A 250 2.42 -5.77 -10.28
C ARG A 250 1.90 -7.13 -9.86
N ASP A 251 0.60 -7.39 -10.09
CA ASP A 251 -0.09 -8.58 -9.65
C ASP A 251 -0.38 -9.57 -10.77
N PHE A 252 -0.72 -9.05 -11.92
CA PHE A 252 -1.08 -9.83 -13.10
C PHE A 252 -0.16 -9.56 -14.27
N ASN A 253 -0.20 -10.42 -15.28
CA ASN A 253 0.56 -10.27 -16.51
C ASN A 253 2.05 -9.94 -16.25
N LEU A 254 2.65 -10.66 -15.29
CA LEU A 254 4.02 -10.41 -14.84
C LEU A 254 4.99 -10.45 -16.03
N PRO A 255 5.61 -9.32 -16.41
CA PRO A 255 6.59 -9.30 -17.46
C PRO A 255 7.94 -9.86 -16.96
N PRO A 256 8.94 -10.05 -17.86
CA PRO A 256 10.29 -10.36 -17.42
C PRO A 256 10.79 -9.35 -16.37
N LEU A 257 11.54 -9.84 -15.35
CA LEU A 257 12.04 -9.02 -14.26
C LEU A 257 12.76 -7.75 -14.72
N ALA A 258 13.52 -7.81 -15.81
CA ALA A 258 14.23 -6.65 -16.37
C ALA A 258 13.28 -5.48 -16.71
N LYS A 259 12.05 -5.77 -17.14
CA LYS A 259 11.05 -4.75 -17.43
C LYS A 259 10.52 -4.09 -16.15
N LEU A 260 10.26 -4.89 -15.11
CA LEU A 260 9.87 -4.37 -13.79
C LEU A 260 10.99 -3.50 -13.18
N LEU A 261 12.24 -3.93 -13.30
CA LEU A 261 13.38 -3.14 -12.83
C LEU A 261 13.55 -1.82 -13.58
N ALA A 262 13.15 -1.75 -14.85
CA ALA A 262 13.13 -0.48 -15.59
C ALA A 262 12.08 0.51 -15.03
N GLU A 263 10.90 0.02 -14.62
CA GLU A 263 9.89 0.85 -13.93
C GLU A 263 10.34 1.23 -12.51
N VAL A 264 11.02 0.33 -11.78
CA VAL A 264 11.65 0.68 -10.49
C VAL A 264 12.70 1.78 -10.66
N GLU A 265 13.50 1.73 -11.74
CA GLU A 265 14.46 2.81 -12.03
C GLU A 265 13.77 4.12 -12.41
N GLN A 266 12.58 4.06 -13.01
CA GLN A 266 11.74 5.25 -13.23
C GLN A 266 11.32 5.90 -11.90
N VAL A 267 10.90 5.09 -10.91
CA VAL A 267 10.65 5.59 -9.54
C VAL A 267 11.87 6.29 -8.99
N ARG A 268 13.06 5.66 -9.05
CA ARG A 268 14.32 6.26 -8.58
C ARG A 268 14.65 7.56 -9.29
N ARG A 269 14.38 7.64 -10.59
CA ARG A 269 14.57 8.88 -11.36
C ARG A 269 13.70 10.01 -10.80
N LEU A 270 12.41 9.76 -10.60
CA LEU A 270 11.51 10.75 -10.02
C LEU A 270 11.89 11.14 -8.59
N GLN A 271 12.40 10.19 -7.79
CA GLN A 271 12.91 10.48 -6.44
C GLN A 271 14.13 11.42 -6.48
N ARG A 272 15.05 11.24 -7.46
CA ARG A 272 16.20 12.13 -7.63
C ARG A 272 15.83 13.52 -8.17
N GLU A 273 14.77 13.60 -8.99
CA GLU A 273 14.29 14.84 -9.59
C GLU A 273 13.38 15.64 -8.64
N ALA A 274 12.90 15.01 -7.57
CA ALA A 274 12.05 15.65 -6.57
C ALA A 274 12.80 16.78 -5.85
N PRO A 275 12.15 17.94 -5.61
CA PRO A 275 12.78 19.04 -4.90
C PRO A 275 13.12 18.63 -3.46
N GLU A 276 14.30 19.04 -2.98
CA GLU A 276 14.63 18.90 -1.56
C GLU A 276 13.61 19.71 -0.73
N ARG A 277 12.91 19.05 0.18
CA ARG A 277 12.05 19.76 1.13
C ARG A 277 12.94 20.62 2.02
N HIS A 278 12.87 21.91 1.86
CA HIS A 278 13.34 22.81 2.91
C HIS A 278 12.51 22.51 4.17
N LYS A 279 13.16 21.94 5.19
CA LYS A 279 12.53 21.79 6.51
C LYS A 279 12.10 23.20 6.94
N VAL A 280 10.82 23.49 6.80
CA VAL A 280 10.24 24.66 7.46
C VAL A 280 10.43 24.37 8.95
N ALA A 281 11.35 25.10 9.56
CA ALA A 281 11.54 25.04 11.00
C ALA A 281 10.21 25.45 11.62
N VAL A 282 9.52 24.48 12.25
CA VAL A 282 8.40 24.77 13.12
C VAL A 282 8.99 25.55 14.27
N GLY A 283 8.80 26.88 14.26
CA GLY A 283 9.19 27.76 15.32
C GLY A 283 8.54 27.30 16.63
N GLN A 284 9.35 27.28 17.64
CA GLN A 284 9.03 26.98 19.03
C GLN A 284 7.90 27.84 19.58
#